data_8b0ccab5c6a30b1c4e8a008b4b55c282
#
_entry.id   8b0ccab5c6a30b1c4e8a008b4b55c282
#
_cell.length_a   1.000
_cell.length_b   1.000
_cell.length_c   1.000
_cell.angle_alpha   90.00
_cell.angle_beta   90.00
_cell.angle_gamma   90.00
#
_symmetry.space_group_name_H-M   'P 1'
#
loop_
_entity.id
_entity.type
_entity.pdbx_description
1 polymer ?
#
loop_
_entity_poly.entity_id
_entity_poly.type
_entity_poly.pdbx_seq_one_letter_code
_entity_poly.pdbx_strand_id
1 'polypeptide(L)'
;MLRDNVRFRRSIEGNYRFAIGLAQSEILIANAYFIPGVQLQRALLRAAKRGVRITLLLQGGYEYFMQFHASRAVYAVMLKAGIEIIDYEASFLHAKVAVMDAAGGALATVGSSNLDPLSLLLAREANVFVRDDAFAAELRGHLMDAIAQGRRVAPDAITRWSVVARGRNWVAYALMRGLLFLSGKRY
;
A
#
# COMPACT_ATOMS: atom_id res chain seq x y z
N MET A 1 -9.21 14.36 5.34
CA MET A 1 -10.43 13.55 5.33
C MET A 1 -10.52 12.75 6.60
N LEU A 2 -11.62 12.89 7.31
CA LEU A 2 -11.94 12.05 8.46
C LEU A 2 -12.80 10.87 7.97
N ARG A 3 -12.47 9.70 8.45
CA ARG A 3 -13.23 8.49 8.20
C ARG A 3 -13.98 8.07 9.46
N ASP A 4 -15.30 7.92 9.38
CA ASP A 4 -16.07 7.18 10.37
C ASP A 4 -16.44 5.78 9.85
N ASN A 5 -16.84 4.90 10.77
CA ASN A 5 -17.09 3.49 10.44
C ASN A 5 -18.44 3.25 9.75
N VAL A 6 -19.25 4.29 9.52
CA VAL A 6 -20.62 4.19 8.99
C VAL A 6 -20.74 4.93 7.66
N ARG A 7 -20.54 6.25 7.63
CA ARG A 7 -20.80 7.08 6.46
C ARG A 7 -19.63 7.20 5.48
N PHE A 8 -18.39 7.26 5.99
CA PHE A 8 -17.20 7.60 5.18
C PHE A 8 -16.12 6.51 5.14
N ARG A 9 -16.49 5.27 5.46
CA ARG A 9 -15.54 4.14 5.59
C ARG A 9 -14.73 3.81 4.34
N ARG A 10 -15.13 4.27 3.17
CA ARG A 10 -14.39 4.08 1.89
C ARG A 10 -13.75 5.36 1.36
N SER A 11 -13.86 6.46 2.08
CA SER A 11 -13.38 7.76 1.57
C SER A 11 -11.86 7.76 1.37
N ILE A 12 -11.08 7.23 2.31
CA ILE A 12 -9.62 7.17 2.19
C ILE A 12 -9.22 6.31 0.99
N GLU A 13 -9.72 5.08 0.90
CA GLU A 13 -9.46 4.20 -0.26
C GLU A 13 -9.92 4.82 -1.58
N GLY A 14 -11.08 5.47 -1.58
CA GLY A 14 -11.63 6.17 -2.75
C GLY A 14 -10.70 7.27 -3.25
N ASN A 15 -10.14 8.07 -2.34
CA ASN A 15 -9.17 9.13 -2.71
C ASN A 15 -7.83 8.57 -3.18
N TYR A 16 -7.31 7.51 -2.56
CA TYR A 16 -6.14 6.81 -3.11
C TYR A 16 -6.39 6.33 -4.53
N ARG A 17 -7.53 5.68 -4.77
CA ARG A 17 -7.88 5.19 -6.11
C ARG A 17 -8.03 6.33 -7.12
N PHE A 18 -8.61 7.45 -6.72
CA PHE A 18 -8.73 8.64 -7.55
C PHE A 18 -7.35 9.21 -7.89
N ALA A 19 -6.49 9.43 -6.89
CA ALA A 19 -5.14 9.94 -7.09
C ALA A 19 -4.26 9.00 -7.95
N ILE A 20 -4.31 7.68 -7.71
CA ILE A 20 -3.65 6.66 -8.56
C ILE A 20 -4.16 6.71 -10.00
N GLY A 21 -5.46 6.99 -10.18
CA GLY A 21 -6.07 7.14 -11.51
C GLY A 21 -5.52 8.34 -12.29
N LEU A 22 -5.16 9.41 -11.60
CA LEU A 22 -4.60 10.65 -12.17
C LEU A 22 -3.09 10.59 -12.39
N ALA A 23 -2.38 9.66 -11.74
CA ALA A 23 -0.92 9.56 -11.84
C ALA A 23 -0.47 9.27 -13.28
N GLN A 24 0.59 9.95 -13.72
CA GLN A 24 1.12 9.89 -15.08
C GLN A 24 2.48 9.20 -15.19
N SER A 25 3.40 9.42 -14.26
CA SER A 25 4.77 8.90 -14.33
C SER A 25 5.23 8.16 -13.08
N GLU A 26 4.84 8.63 -11.87
CA GLU A 26 5.35 8.06 -10.62
C GLU A 26 4.29 7.98 -9.52
N ILE A 27 4.36 6.89 -8.75
CA ILE A 27 3.65 6.69 -7.50
C ILE A 27 4.62 6.13 -6.49
N LEU A 28 4.79 6.82 -5.36
CA LEU A 28 5.53 6.35 -4.19
C LEU A 28 4.55 6.17 -3.04
N ILE A 29 4.52 4.98 -2.43
CA ILE A 29 3.67 4.68 -1.27
C ILE A 29 4.53 4.09 -0.18
N ALA A 30 4.60 4.72 0.99
CA ALA A 30 5.15 4.11 2.20
C ALA A 30 4.01 3.73 3.14
N ASN A 31 3.97 2.46 3.53
CA ASN A 31 2.90 1.94 4.36
C ASN A 31 3.39 0.80 5.25
N ALA A 32 3.05 0.82 6.54
CA ALA A 32 3.49 -0.23 7.46
C ALA A 32 2.88 -1.59 7.07
N TYR A 33 1.57 -1.63 6.86
CA TYR A 33 0.85 -2.86 6.49
C TYR A 33 0.08 -2.64 5.19
N PHE A 34 0.48 -3.39 4.15
CA PHE A 34 -0.07 -3.24 2.80
C PHE A 34 -0.81 -4.51 2.37
N ILE A 35 -2.12 -4.50 2.55
CA ILE A 35 -3.02 -5.57 2.15
C ILE A 35 -4.21 -4.93 1.42
N PRO A 36 -3.98 -4.37 0.23
CA PRO A 36 -4.98 -3.57 -0.46
C PRO A 36 -6.21 -4.38 -0.84
N GLY A 37 -7.37 -3.76 -0.74
CA GLY A 37 -8.60 -4.31 -1.28
C GLY A 37 -8.53 -4.50 -2.80
N VAL A 38 -9.43 -5.34 -3.33
CA VAL A 38 -9.44 -5.67 -4.77
C VAL A 38 -9.49 -4.42 -5.66
N GLN A 39 -10.23 -3.39 -5.25
CA GLN A 39 -10.37 -2.18 -6.05
C GLN A 39 -9.11 -1.32 -6.06
N LEU A 40 -8.43 -1.17 -4.91
CA LEU A 40 -7.17 -0.45 -4.80
C LEU A 40 -6.06 -1.20 -5.54
N GLN A 41 -6.00 -2.54 -5.36
CA GLN A 41 -5.09 -3.40 -6.10
C GLN A 41 -5.26 -3.23 -7.62
N ARG A 42 -6.50 -3.29 -8.13
CA ARG A 42 -6.80 -3.07 -9.55
C ARG A 42 -6.40 -1.67 -10.02
N ALA A 43 -6.52 -0.64 -9.18
CA ALA A 43 -6.11 0.72 -9.53
C ALA A 43 -4.58 0.79 -9.75
N LEU A 44 -3.79 0.20 -8.84
CA LEU A 44 -2.33 0.12 -8.97
C LEU A 44 -1.91 -0.69 -10.21
N LEU A 45 -2.52 -1.85 -10.44
CA LEU A 45 -2.23 -2.66 -11.62
C LEU A 45 -2.55 -1.94 -12.94
N ARG A 46 -3.64 -1.16 -12.97
CA ARG A 46 -3.97 -0.33 -14.13
C ARG A 46 -2.97 0.81 -14.32
N ALA A 47 -2.51 1.44 -13.24
CA ALA A 47 -1.49 2.49 -13.32
C ALA A 47 -0.16 1.92 -13.83
N ALA A 48 0.30 0.77 -13.31
CA ALA A 48 1.48 0.08 -13.82
C ALA A 48 1.34 -0.28 -15.32
N LYS A 49 0.16 -0.75 -15.75
CA LYS A 49 -0.11 -1.04 -17.17
C LYS A 49 -0.10 0.22 -18.06
N ARG A 50 -0.38 1.40 -17.51
CA ARG A 50 -0.21 2.68 -18.23
C ARG A 50 1.24 3.13 -18.34
N GLY A 51 2.19 2.41 -17.72
CA GLY A 51 3.62 2.77 -17.68
C GLY A 51 4.01 3.64 -16.48
N VAL A 52 3.10 3.85 -15.52
CA VAL A 52 3.41 4.58 -14.28
C VAL A 52 4.37 3.75 -13.43
N ARG A 53 5.51 4.34 -13.05
CA ARG A 53 6.47 3.73 -12.14
C ARG A 53 5.90 3.74 -10.72
N ILE A 54 5.79 2.57 -10.10
CA ILE A 54 5.19 2.44 -8.77
C ILE A 54 6.21 1.79 -7.84
N THR A 55 6.50 2.44 -6.72
CA THR A 55 7.35 1.92 -5.65
C THR A 55 6.58 1.85 -4.35
N LEU A 56 6.55 0.68 -3.75
CA LEU A 56 5.95 0.41 -2.44
C LEU A 56 7.07 0.22 -1.42
N LEU A 57 7.19 1.14 -0.47
CA LEU A 57 8.09 1.04 0.69
C LEU A 57 7.30 0.46 1.85
N LEU A 58 7.60 -0.77 2.25
CA LEU A 58 6.82 -1.54 3.20
C LEU A 58 7.66 -1.97 4.40
N GLN A 59 7.03 -2.22 5.55
CA GLN A 59 7.71 -2.78 6.72
C GLN A 59 8.28 -4.16 6.39
N GLY A 60 9.62 -4.27 6.40
CA GLY A 60 10.35 -5.51 6.12
C GLY A 60 10.45 -6.43 7.34
N GLY A 61 10.55 -5.85 8.54
CA GLY A 61 10.65 -6.60 9.79
C GLY A 61 9.37 -7.33 10.18
N TYR A 62 9.54 -8.48 10.83
CA TYR A 62 8.42 -9.25 11.38
C TYR A 62 7.94 -8.62 12.68
N GLU A 63 6.67 -8.27 12.76
CA GLU A 63 6.05 -7.72 13.96
C GLU A 63 4.78 -8.49 14.33
N TYR A 64 3.78 -8.46 13.45
CA TYR A 64 2.51 -9.18 13.64
C TYR A 64 2.35 -10.27 12.60
N PHE A 65 2.16 -11.52 13.05
CA PHE A 65 2.07 -12.70 12.19
C PHE A 65 1.10 -12.53 11.02
N MET A 66 -0.13 -12.12 11.30
CA MET A 66 -1.18 -12.04 10.28
C MET A 66 -0.88 -10.97 9.24
N GLN A 67 -0.50 -9.76 9.66
CA GLN A 67 -0.20 -8.64 8.75
C GLN A 67 1.04 -8.94 7.92
N PHE A 68 2.10 -9.46 8.54
CA PHE A 68 3.33 -9.81 7.85
C PHE A 68 3.10 -10.86 6.75
N HIS A 69 2.44 -11.96 7.06
CA HIS A 69 2.20 -13.01 6.08
C HIS A 69 1.14 -12.65 5.05
N ALA A 70 0.07 -11.96 5.45
CA ALA A 70 -0.97 -11.54 4.52
C ALA A 70 -0.46 -10.49 3.51
N SER A 71 0.41 -9.55 3.91
CA SER A 71 1.00 -8.59 2.96
C SER A 71 1.88 -9.29 1.92
N ARG A 72 2.65 -10.31 2.32
CA ARG A 72 3.50 -11.08 1.40
C ARG A 72 2.74 -11.90 0.36
N ALA A 73 1.49 -12.27 0.64
CA ALA A 73 0.65 -12.93 -0.37
C ALA A 73 0.35 -12.01 -1.57
N VAL A 74 0.37 -10.69 -1.34
CA VAL A 74 0.09 -9.70 -2.39
C VAL A 74 1.34 -9.38 -3.24
N TYR A 75 2.55 -9.62 -2.73
CA TYR A 75 3.81 -9.30 -3.41
C TYR A 75 3.89 -9.91 -4.81
N ALA A 76 3.48 -11.18 -4.97
CA ALA A 76 3.53 -11.88 -6.25
C ALA A 76 2.81 -11.12 -7.37
N VAL A 77 1.61 -10.62 -7.07
CA VAL A 77 0.77 -9.92 -8.04
C VAL A 77 1.38 -8.56 -8.39
N MET A 78 1.90 -7.85 -7.38
CA MET A 78 2.52 -6.52 -7.56
C MET A 78 3.81 -6.62 -8.36
N LEU A 79 4.73 -7.52 -7.97
CA LEU A 79 6.00 -7.73 -8.67
C LEU A 79 5.81 -8.19 -10.12
N LYS A 80 4.82 -9.08 -10.37
CA LYS A 80 4.50 -9.53 -11.74
C LYS A 80 4.00 -8.38 -12.63
N ALA A 81 3.40 -7.36 -12.05
CA ALA A 81 2.96 -6.17 -12.77
C ALA A 81 4.06 -5.11 -12.94
N GLY A 82 5.31 -5.39 -12.53
CA GLY A 82 6.42 -4.44 -12.59
C GLY A 82 6.42 -3.39 -11.48
N ILE A 83 5.59 -3.56 -10.45
CA ILE A 83 5.57 -2.68 -9.28
C ILE A 83 6.78 -3.05 -8.39
N GLU A 84 7.59 -2.06 -8.05
CA GLU A 84 8.73 -2.26 -7.15
C GLU A 84 8.27 -2.36 -5.70
N ILE A 85 8.85 -3.30 -4.96
CA ILE A 85 8.65 -3.45 -3.53
C ILE A 85 9.99 -3.33 -2.82
N ILE A 86 10.04 -2.46 -1.83
CA ILE A 86 11.19 -2.22 -0.97
C ILE A 86 10.79 -2.60 0.46
N ASP A 87 11.43 -3.62 1.00
CA ASP A 87 11.33 -3.97 2.41
C ASP A 87 12.24 -3.04 3.22
N TYR A 88 11.67 -2.19 4.07
CA TYR A 88 12.41 -1.31 4.95
C TYR A 88 12.75 -2.05 6.25
N GLU A 89 14.05 -2.20 6.50
CA GLU A 89 14.59 -2.99 7.62
C GLU A 89 15.52 -2.15 8.54
N ALA A 90 15.80 -0.88 8.18
CA ALA A 90 16.71 -0.03 8.96
C ALA A 90 16.12 0.35 10.34
N SER A 91 14.80 0.45 10.44
CA SER A 91 14.07 0.68 11.69
C SER A 91 12.60 0.25 11.51
N PHE A 92 11.77 0.48 12.53
CA PHE A 92 10.34 0.22 12.40
C PHE A 92 9.65 1.29 11.53
N LEU A 93 9.19 0.87 10.34
CA LEU A 93 8.43 1.75 9.44
C LEU A 93 6.97 1.84 9.90
N HIS A 94 6.58 3.00 10.42
CA HIS A 94 5.18 3.25 10.78
C HIS A 94 4.51 4.34 9.93
N ALA A 95 5.07 4.62 8.76
CA ALA A 95 4.54 5.60 7.80
C ALA A 95 3.24 5.13 7.14
N LYS A 96 2.36 6.08 6.82
CA LYS A 96 1.19 5.93 5.96
C LYS A 96 1.08 7.17 5.10
N VAL A 97 1.95 7.22 4.10
CA VAL A 97 2.11 8.38 3.22
C VAL A 97 2.22 7.93 1.78
N ALA A 98 1.88 8.81 0.87
CA ALA A 98 2.12 8.60 -0.55
C ALA A 98 2.33 9.92 -1.29
N VAL A 99 3.08 9.84 -2.39
CA VAL A 99 3.24 10.90 -3.37
C VAL A 99 2.91 10.33 -4.74
N MET A 100 2.16 11.08 -5.52
CA MET A 100 1.75 10.73 -6.88
C MET A 100 1.87 11.98 -7.74
N ASP A 101 2.56 11.89 -8.87
CA ASP A 101 2.48 12.91 -9.89
C ASP A 101 1.12 12.83 -10.57
N ALA A 102 0.44 13.92 -10.74
CA ALA A 102 -0.87 13.91 -11.36
C ALA A 102 -1.01 15.08 -12.36
N ALA A 103 -1.88 14.92 -13.34
CA ALA A 103 -2.25 16.00 -14.22
C ALA A 103 -2.78 17.18 -13.39
N GLY A 104 -2.13 18.34 -13.51
CA GLY A 104 -2.47 19.56 -12.78
C GLY A 104 -1.83 19.69 -11.39
N GLY A 105 -0.70 19.03 -11.14
CA GLY A 105 0.14 19.15 -9.94
C GLY A 105 0.24 17.87 -9.12
N ALA A 106 1.30 17.75 -8.35
CA ALA A 106 1.57 16.59 -7.53
C ALA A 106 0.55 16.46 -6.38
N LEU A 107 0.16 15.23 -6.09
CA LEU A 107 -0.70 14.88 -4.96
C LEU A 107 0.13 14.15 -3.89
N ALA A 108 0.01 14.60 -2.66
CA ALA A 108 0.58 13.93 -1.51
C ALA A 108 -0.50 13.57 -0.50
N THR A 109 -0.28 12.51 0.27
CA THR A 109 -1.14 12.17 1.40
C THR A 109 -0.32 11.73 2.59
N VAL A 110 -0.73 12.19 3.77
CA VAL A 110 -0.18 11.80 5.07
C VAL A 110 -1.34 11.47 5.99
N GLY A 111 -1.22 10.40 6.76
CA GLY A 111 -2.30 10.02 7.66
C GLY A 111 -1.98 8.84 8.57
N SER A 112 -3.02 8.37 9.24
CA SER A 112 -2.95 7.24 10.16
C SER A 112 -3.33 5.90 9.52
N SER A 113 -3.98 5.92 8.34
CA SER A 113 -4.60 4.72 7.76
C SER A 113 -3.59 3.83 7.05
N ASN A 114 -3.38 2.63 7.55
CA ASN A 114 -2.76 1.58 6.73
C ASN A 114 -3.68 1.20 5.55
N LEU A 115 -3.05 0.78 4.46
CA LEU A 115 -3.74 0.24 3.30
C LEU A 115 -4.03 -1.27 3.50
N ASP A 116 -4.68 -1.56 4.62
CA ASP A 116 -5.11 -2.89 5.02
C ASP A 116 -6.59 -2.86 5.45
N PRO A 117 -7.26 -4.02 5.49
CA PRO A 117 -8.69 -4.08 5.77
C PRO A 117 -9.07 -3.64 7.19
N LEU A 118 -8.20 -3.83 8.18
CA LEU A 118 -8.49 -3.47 9.57
C LEU A 118 -8.54 -1.94 9.70
N SER A 119 -7.53 -1.26 9.19
CA SER A 119 -7.49 0.20 9.15
C SER A 119 -8.60 0.77 8.26
N LEU A 120 -8.75 0.26 7.03
CA LEU A 120 -9.69 0.81 6.07
C LEU A 120 -11.17 0.53 6.37
N LEU A 121 -11.52 -0.45 7.22
CA LEU A 121 -12.91 -0.82 7.47
C LEU A 121 -13.32 -0.78 8.95
N LEU A 122 -12.39 -0.90 9.88
CA LEU A 122 -12.70 -1.08 11.31
C LEU A 122 -12.20 0.06 12.18
N ALA A 123 -10.99 0.60 11.91
CA ALA A 123 -10.42 1.67 12.72
C ALA A 123 -11.00 3.05 12.33
N ARG A 124 -10.91 4.00 13.26
CA ARG A 124 -11.14 5.42 12.97
C ARG A 124 -9.83 6.01 12.50
N GLU A 125 -9.80 6.46 11.25
CA GLU A 125 -8.58 6.91 10.60
C GLU A 125 -8.76 8.31 10.00
N ALA A 126 -7.65 9.03 9.88
CA ALA A 126 -7.62 10.33 9.24
C ALA A 126 -6.47 10.41 8.25
N ASN A 127 -6.74 10.87 7.03
CA ASN A 127 -5.74 11.20 6.04
C ASN A 127 -5.97 12.61 5.49
N VAL A 128 -4.88 13.34 5.33
CA VAL A 128 -4.86 14.61 4.60
C VAL A 128 -4.38 14.32 3.19
N PHE A 129 -5.07 14.84 2.20
CA PHE A 129 -4.66 14.84 0.80
C PHE A 129 -4.36 16.29 0.41
N VAL A 130 -3.15 16.52 -0.04
CA VAL A 130 -2.60 17.85 -0.36
C VAL A 130 -2.26 17.88 -1.85
N ARG A 131 -2.68 18.92 -2.54
CA ARG A 131 -2.22 19.22 -3.88
C ARG A 131 -1.31 20.43 -3.78
N ASP A 132 -0.03 20.20 -3.66
CA ASP A 132 1.02 21.20 -3.54
C ASP A 132 2.34 20.59 -3.99
N ASP A 133 2.96 21.18 -4.98
CA ASP A 133 4.16 20.61 -5.59
C ASP A 133 5.38 20.71 -4.65
N ALA A 134 5.49 21.75 -3.83
CA ALA A 134 6.60 21.91 -2.90
C ALA A 134 6.51 20.87 -1.77
N PHE A 135 5.33 20.72 -1.16
CA PHE A 135 5.09 19.69 -0.15
C PHE A 135 5.31 18.28 -0.69
N ALA A 136 4.81 18.02 -1.90
CA ALA A 136 4.97 16.69 -2.53
C ALA A 136 6.45 16.43 -2.86
N ALA A 137 7.22 17.42 -3.30
CA ALA A 137 8.64 17.28 -3.59
C ALA A 137 9.45 17.01 -2.31
N GLU A 138 9.16 17.70 -1.21
CA GLU A 138 9.78 17.47 0.10
C GLU A 138 9.50 16.05 0.60
N LEU A 139 8.22 15.65 0.61
CA LEU A 139 7.83 14.30 1.03
C LEU A 139 8.45 13.22 0.13
N ARG A 140 8.53 13.48 -1.19
CA ARG A 140 9.20 12.61 -2.14
C ARG A 140 10.68 12.43 -1.80
N GLY A 141 11.38 13.51 -1.43
CA GLY A 141 12.78 13.45 -0.99
C GLY A 141 12.94 12.48 0.18
N HIS A 142 12.17 12.66 1.25
CA HIS A 142 12.20 11.75 2.41
C HIS A 142 11.86 10.29 2.06
N LEU A 143 10.92 10.07 1.14
CA LEU A 143 10.61 8.72 0.69
C LEU A 143 11.75 8.09 -0.10
N MET A 144 12.44 8.86 -0.96
CA MET A 144 13.60 8.37 -1.72
C MET A 144 14.77 8.02 -0.80
N ASP A 145 15.03 8.82 0.23
CA ASP A 145 16.05 8.52 1.24
C ASP A 145 15.75 7.23 2.01
N ALA A 146 14.49 7.02 2.37
CA ALA A 146 14.06 5.79 3.02
C ALA A 146 14.10 4.57 2.07
N ILE A 147 13.73 4.74 0.80
CA ILE A 147 13.84 3.70 -0.24
C ILE A 147 15.29 3.27 -0.43
N ALA A 148 16.23 4.22 -0.42
CA ALA A 148 17.66 3.94 -0.55
C ALA A 148 18.22 3.09 0.61
N GLN A 149 17.60 3.15 1.79
CA GLN A 149 17.95 2.35 2.97
C GLN A 149 17.23 1.00 3.03
N GLY A 150 16.26 0.77 2.16
CA GLY A 150 15.49 -0.46 2.12
C GLY A 150 16.11 -1.52 1.19
N ARG A 151 15.66 -2.75 1.38
CA ARG A 151 16.06 -3.88 0.53
C ARG A 151 15.03 -4.12 -0.57
N ARG A 152 15.44 -3.98 -1.83
CA ARG A 152 14.57 -4.30 -2.97
C ARG A 152 14.21 -5.79 -2.98
N VAL A 153 12.93 -6.08 -3.07
CA VAL A 153 12.43 -7.45 -3.24
C VAL A 153 12.60 -7.84 -4.70
N ALA A 154 13.41 -8.86 -4.95
CA ALA A 154 13.64 -9.35 -6.31
C ALA A 154 12.36 -9.93 -6.90
N PRO A 155 12.07 -9.73 -8.20
CA PRO A 155 10.86 -10.25 -8.85
C PRO A 155 10.70 -11.78 -8.72
N ASP A 156 11.81 -12.50 -8.68
CA ASP A 156 11.88 -13.95 -8.52
C ASP A 156 11.91 -14.42 -7.05
N ALA A 157 11.99 -13.50 -6.10
CA ALA A 157 12.05 -13.86 -4.67
C ALA A 157 10.90 -14.78 -4.25
N ILE A 158 9.70 -14.55 -4.81
CA ILE A 158 8.50 -15.32 -4.48
C ILE A 158 8.56 -16.75 -5.00
N THR A 159 9.18 -16.97 -6.15
CA THR A 159 9.37 -18.32 -6.72
C THR A 159 10.34 -19.13 -5.89
N ARG A 160 11.26 -18.48 -5.18
CA ARG A 160 12.21 -19.09 -4.26
C ARG A 160 11.59 -19.45 -2.91
N TRP A 161 10.41 -18.92 -2.57
CA TRP A 161 9.72 -19.31 -1.35
C TRP A 161 9.25 -20.76 -1.42
N SER A 162 9.44 -21.50 -0.34
CA SER A 162 8.93 -22.86 -0.23
C SER A 162 7.40 -22.89 -0.42
N VAL A 163 6.86 -24.00 -0.86
CA VAL A 163 5.41 -24.21 -1.00
C VAL A 163 4.70 -23.95 0.33
N VAL A 164 5.32 -24.36 1.45
CA VAL A 164 4.78 -24.14 2.81
C VAL A 164 4.72 -22.64 3.13
N ALA A 165 5.77 -21.88 2.82
CA ALA A 165 5.78 -20.42 3.05
C ALA A 165 4.71 -19.73 2.22
N ARG A 166 4.55 -20.09 0.95
CA ARG A 166 3.48 -19.57 0.08
C ARG A 166 2.10 -19.93 0.62
N GLY A 167 1.89 -21.18 1.02
CA GLY A 167 0.63 -21.65 1.63
C GLY A 167 0.30 -20.84 2.90
N ARG A 168 1.26 -20.68 3.82
CA ARG A 168 1.09 -19.89 5.04
C ARG A 168 0.66 -18.44 4.74
N ASN A 169 1.32 -17.79 3.80
CA ASN A 169 1.00 -16.42 3.40
C ASN A 169 -0.43 -16.31 2.84
N TRP A 170 -0.84 -17.26 2.00
CA TRP A 170 -2.19 -17.32 1.46
C TRP A 170 -3.25 -17.61 2.52
N VAL A 171 -2.96 -18.51 3.47
CA VAL A 171 -3.87 -18.79 4.60
C VAL A 171 -4.05 -17.55 5.46
N ALA A 172 -2.96 -16.84 5.82
CA ALA A 172 -3.04 -15.58 6.58
C ALA A 172 -3.88 -14.53 5.83
N TYR A 173 -3.67 -14.38 4.52
CA TYR A 173 -4.45 -13.48 3.67
C TYR A 173 -5.94 -13.87 3.62
N ALA A 174 -6.23 -15.15 3.42
CA ALA A 174 -7.60 -15.66 3.36
C ALA A 174 -8.34 -15.51 4.69
N LEU A 175 -7.67 -15.78 5.82
CA LEU A 175 -8.25 -15.56 7.15
C LEU A 175 -8.57 -14.10 7.40
N MET A 176 -7.65 -13.19 7.08
CA MET A 176 -7.89 -11.75 7.22
C MET A 176 -9.07 -11.28 6.38
N ARG A 177 -9.21 -11.77 5.15
CA ARG A 177 -10.35 -11.45 4.30
C ARG A 177 -11.64 -12.12 4.76
N GLY A 178 -11.57 -13.37 5.25
CA GLY A 178 -12.72 -14.12 5.77
C GLY A 178 -13.34 -13.46 6.99
N LEU A 179 -12.54 -13.01 7.93
CA LEU A 179 -13.01 -12.26 9.10
C LEU A 179 -13.83 -11.02 8.72
N LEU A 180 -13.42 -10.32 7.66
CA LEU A 180 -14.13 -9.16 7.14
C LEU A 180 -15.44 -9.53 6.45
N PHE A 181 -15.45 -10.62 5.70
CA PHE A 181 -16.67 -11.12 5.06
C PHE A 181 -17.72 -11.51 6.10
N LEU A 182 -17.32 -12.20 7.17
CA LEU A 182 -18.20 -12.57 8.30
C LEU A 182 -18.73 -11.34 9.07
N SER A 183 -17.97 -10.25 9.11
CA SER A 183 -18.42 -8.97 9.68
C SER A 183 -19.35 -8.17 8.76
N GLY A 184 -19.82 -8.74 7.65
CA GLY A 184 -20.70 -8.10 6.67
C GLY A 184 -20.04 -7.02 5.82
N LYS A 185 -18.70 -6.98 5.80
CA LYS A 185 -17.91 -5.94 5.11
C LYS A 185 -17.22 -6.54 3.90
N ARG A 186 -17.72 -6.24 2.69
CA ARG A 186 -17.05 -6.62 1.43
C ARG A 186 -15.86 -5.69 1.17
N TYR A 187 -14.67 -6.27 1.06
CA TYR A 187 -13.39 -5.59 0.82
C TYR A 187 -12.80 -5.95 -0.55
#